data_63ec0b37ef4b4c93df33d9faa0afef08
#
_entry.id   63ec0b37ef4b4c93df33d9faa0afef08
#
_cell.length_a   1.000
_cell.length_b   1.000
_cell.length_c   1.000
_cell.angle_alpha   90.00
_cell.angle_beta   90.00
_cell.angle_gamma   90.00
#
_symmetry.space_group_name_H-M   'P 1'
#
loop_
_entity.id
_entity.type
_entity.pdbx_description
1 polymer ?
#
loop_
_entity_poly.entity_id
_entity_poly.type
_entity_poly.pdbx_seq_one_letter_code
_entity_poly.pdbx_strand_id
1 'polypeptide(L)'
;MTKPAEPTAANGSDNRATVHLTLQGKGGVGKSLIASVLAQYFREHGRDVRCIDTDPVNRTLAQYSALGADRLNLRDEHNRIDQRSFDTLMERFLSEDGATFVVDNGASTFLPLWHYLLENNALDYLRQQGRRVYVHTVITGGQALIDTLNGLTSWRRRRRGVTS
;
A
#
# COMPACT_ATOMS: atom_id res chain seq x y z
N MET A 1 34.59 -31.01 24.65
CA MET A 1 33.28 -30.34 24.69
C MET A 1 33.26 -29.29 23.60
N THR A 2 32.69 -29.61 22.45
CA THR A 2 32.63 -28.74 21.28
C THR A 2 31.31 -27.92 21.38
N LYS A 3 31.45 -26.60 21.41
CA LYS A 3 30.33 -25.66 21.44
C LYS A 3 29.52 -25.81 20.14
N PRO A 4 28.19 -25.92 20.18
CA PRO A 4 27.39 -25.96 18.96
C PRO A 4 27.51 -24.62 18.21
N ALA A 5 27.72 -24.71 16.90
CA ALA A 5 27.73 -23.55 16.02
C ALA A 5 26.31 -22.90 16.02
N GLU A 6 26.28 -21.61 16.31
CA GLU A 6 25.07 -20.82 16.14
C GLU A 6 24.68 -20.81 14.65
N PRO A 7 23.39 -20.94 14.33
CA PRO A 7 22.96 -20.84 12.94
C PRO A 7 23.20 -19.40 12.47
N THR A 8 24.10 -19.25 11.53
CA THR A 8 24.31 -18.00 10.78
C THR A 8 23.00 -17.70 10.05
N ALA A 9 22.24 -16.73 10.55
CA ALA A 9 21.11 -16.19 9.83
C ALA A 9 21.63 -15.63 8.50
N ALA A 10 21.31 -16.29 7.42
CA ALA A 10 21.53 -15.80 6.06
C ALA A 10 20.64 -14.57 5.85
N ASN A 11 21.11 -13.41 6.30
CA ASN A 11 20.58 -12.12 5.89
C ASN A 11 20.99 -11.83 4.44
N GLY A 12 20.47 -12.62 3.52
CA GLY A 12 20.31 -12.18 2.15
C GLY A 12 19.24 -11.09 2.17
N SER A 13 19.64 -9.83 2.30
CA SER A 13 18.72 -8.71 2.15
C SER A 13 18.11 -8.81 0.76
N ASP A 14 16.88 -9.31 0.71
CA ASP A 14 16.09 -9.33 -0.52
C ASP A 14 15.88 -7.87 -0.94
N ASN A 15 16.74 -7.37 -1.82
CA ASN A 15 16.80 -5.98 -2.25
C ASN A 15 15.72 -5.65 -3.30
N ARG A 16 14.71 -6.51 -3.45
CA ARG A 16 13.60 -6.22 -4.35
C ARG A 16 12.75 -5.08 -3.81
N ALA A 17 12.33 -4.21 -4.73
CA ALA A 17 11.37 -3.17 -4.39
C ALA A 17 10.04 -3.78 -3.91
N THR A 18 9.48 -3.19 -2.88
CA THR A 18 8.22 -3.62 -2.28
C THR A 18 7.20 -2.49 -2.29
N VAL A 19 5.94 -2.82 -2.54
CA VAL A 19 4.83 -1.87 -2.53
C VAL A 19 3.81 -2.32 -1.49
N HIS A 20 3.59 -1.49 -0.49
CA HIS A 20 2.65 -1.71 0.60
C HIS A 20 1.48 -0.73 0.47
N LEU A 21 0.31 -1.24 0.10
CA LEU A 21 -0.93 -0.46 -0.07
C LEU A 21 -1.82 -0.65 1.16
N THR A 22 -2.18 0.42 1.87
CA THR A 22 -3.18 0.34 2.95
C THR A 22 -4.56 0.64 2.38
N LEU A 23 -5.37 -0.39 2.18
CA LEU A 23 -6.64 -0.30 1.47
C LEU A 23 -7.82 -0.71 2.35
N GLN A 24 -8.78 0.19 2.56
CA GLN A 24 -10.06 -0.09 3.22
C GLN A 24 -11.07 1.02 2.90
N GLY A 25 -12.29 0.63 2.53
CA GLY A 25 -13.35 1.56 2.18
C GLY A 25 -13.99 2.31 3.37
N LYS A 26 -13.76 1.85 4.61
CA LYS A 26 -14.25 2.55 5.80
C LYS A 26 -13.25 3.61 6.25
N GLY A 27 -13.74 4.83 6.48
CA GLY A 27 -12.97 5.91 7.08
C GLY A 27 -12.76 5.71 8.58
N GLY A 28 -11.69 6.27 9.14
CA GLY A 28 -11.42 6.30 10.59
C GLY A 28 -11.01 4.97 11.23
N VAL A 29 -10.69 3.93 10.45
CA VAL A 29 -10.35 2.58 10.97
C VAL A 29 -8.87 2.36 11.23
N GLY A 30 -8.01 3.37 11.04
CA GLY A 30 -6.59 3.30 11.36
C GLY A 30 -5.67 2.97 10.16
N LYS A 31 -6.09 3.16 8.91
CA LYS A 31 -5.23 2.96 7.73
C LYS A 31 -3.93 3.75 7.81
N SER A 32 -4.02 5.06 8.05
CA SER A 32 -2.86 5.94 8.17
C SER A 32 -1.95 5.59 9.34
N LEU A 33 -2.53 5.08 10.45
CA LEU A 33 -1.75 4.55 11.56
C LEU A 33 -0.92 3.34 11.12
N ILE A 34 -1.54 2.37 10.43
CA ILE A 34 -0.83 1.19 9.91
C ILE A 34 0.24 1.61 8.90
N ALA A 35 -0.07 2.55 7.98
CA ALA A 35 0.92 3.06 7.04
C ALA A 35 2.11 3.71 7.77
N SER A 36 1.87 4.53 8.80
CA SER A 36 2.94 5.17 9.56
C SER A 36 3.80 4.16 10.32
N VAL A 37 3.20 3.14 10.92
CA VAL A 37 3.93 2.06 11.63
C VAL A 37 4.78 1.25 10.65
N LEU A 38 4.23 0.87 9.49
CA LEU A 38 4.98 0.16 8.45
C LEU A 38 6.18 0.99 7.96
N ALA A 39 5.98 2.28 7.69
CA ALA A 39 7.05 3.16 7.23
C ALA A 39 8.19 3.27 8.25
N GLN A 40 7.86 3.43 9.53
CA GLN A 40 8.84 3.48 10.61
C GLN A 40 9.58 2.15 10.75
N TYR A 41 8.83 1.04 10.77
CA TYR A 41 9.40 -0.30 10.85
C TYR A 41 10.44 -0.56 9.75
N PHE A 42 10.09 -0.26 8.50
CA PHE A 42 11.01 -0.49 7.39
C PHE A 42 12.24 0.43 7.44
N ARG A 43 12.10 1.67 7.88
CA ARG A 43 13.24 2.58 8.06
C ARG A 43 14.19 2.10 9.15
N GLU A 44 13.67 1.64 10.28
CA GLU A 44 14.48 1.07 11.36
C GLU A 44 15.23 -0.19 10.91
N HIS A 45 14.70 -0.91 9.92
CA HIS A 45 15.37 -2.07 9.31
C HIS A 45 16.23 -1.70 8.10
N GLY A 46 16.61 -0.44 7.95
CA GLY A 46 17.56 0.02 6.93
C GLY A 46 17.00 0.03 5.50
N ARG A 47 15.67 -0.01 5.31
CA ARG A 47 15.07 0.08 3.98
C ARG A 47 14.97 1.55 3.54
N ASP A 48 15.18 1.79 2.24
CA ASP A 48 14.85 3.06 1.62
C ASP A 48 13.33 3.15 1.44
N VAL A 49 12.66 3.97 2.26
CA VAL A 49 11.20 4.04 2.34
C VAL A 49 10.67 5.31 1.68
N ARG A 50 9.80 5.13 0.71
CA ARG A 50 9.01 6.18 0.05
C ARG A 50 7.58 6.13 0.55
N CYS A 51 7.15 7.15 1.26
CA CYS A 51 5.77 7.29 1.74
C CYS A 51 4.96 8.10 0.74
N ILE A 52 3.78 7.63 0.38
CA ILE A 52 2.85 8.33 -0.52
C ILE A 52 1.49 8.43 0.15
N ASP A 53 1.00 9.66 0.31
CA ASP A 53 -0.34 9.93 0.84
C ASP A 53 -1.29 10.25 -0.32
N THR A 54 -2.27 9.39 -0.54
CA THR A 54 -3.29 9.54 -1.58
C THR A 54 -4.67 9.87 -1.02
N ASP A 55 -4.81 10.12 0.30
CA ASP A 55 -6.08 10.55 0.89
C ASP A 55 -6.35 12.03 0.53
N PRO A 56 -7.35 12.33 -0.30
CA PRO A 56 -7.65 13.70 -0.69
C PRO A 56 -8.23 14.52 0.46
N VAL A 57 -8.78 13.86 1.48
CA VAL A 57 -9.54 14.50 2.56
C VAL A 57 -8.69 14.71 3.82
N ASN A 58 -8.14 13.63 4.38
CA ASN A 58 -7.57 13.70 5.73
C ASN A 58 -6.06 13.95 5.75
N ARG A 59 -5.32 13.56 4.70
CA ARG A 59 -3.88 13.79 4.57
C ARG A 59 -3.07 13.39 5.80
N THR A 60 -3.48 12.33 6.48
CA THR A 60 -2.98 12.00 7.81
C THR A 60 -1.51 11.57 7.78
N LEU A 61 -1.12 10.78 6.78
CA LEU A 61 0.27 10.33 6.66
C LEU A 61 1.21 11.50 6.38
N ALA A 62 0.79 12.45 5.55
CA ALA A 62 1.58 13.63 5.21
C ALA A 62 1.76 14.61 6.39
N GLN A 63 0.95 14.51 7.44
CA GLN A 63 1.12 15.32 8.67
C GLN A 63 2.31 14.85 9.52
N TYR A 64 2.76 13.62 9.37
CA TYR A 64 3.96 13.11 10.04
C TYR A 64 5.22 13.58 9.29
N SER A 65 5.70 14.80 9.60
CA SER A 65 6.84 15.43 8.90
C SER A 65 8.08 14.53 8.84
N ALA A 66 8.33 13.75 9.90
CA ALA A 66 9.44 12.78 9.94
C ALA A 66 9.34 11.68 8.87
N LEU A 67 8.14 11.40 8.34
CA LEU A 67 7.97 10.40 7.29
C LEU A 67 8.19 10.96 5.89
N GLY A 68 8.16 12.30 5.72
CA GLY A 68 8.40 12.94 4.42
C GLY A 68 7.48 12.39 3.33
N ALA A 69 6.20 12.18 3.66
CA ALA A 69 5.28 11.56 2.71
C ALA A 69 4.94 12.52 1.57
N ASP A 70 5.16 12.06 0.34
CA ASP A 70 4.73 12.73 -0.87
C ASP A 70 3.22 12.65 -1.01
N ARG A 71 2.61 13.75 -1.40
CA ARG A 71 1.19 13.80 -1.69
C ARG A 71 0.94 13.54 -3.17
N LEU A 72 0.08 12.57 -3.45
CA LEU A 72 -0.41 12.30 -4.78
C LEU A 72 -1.94 12.46 -4.80
N ASN A 73 -2.42 13.52 -5.44
CA ASN A 73 -3.86 13.70 -5.61
C ASN A 73 -4.36 12.78 -6.73
N LEU A 74 -5.26 11.87 -6.39
CA LEU A 74 -5.88 10.94 -7.34
C LEU A 74 -7.16 11.52 -7.98
N ARG A 75 -7.41 12.83 -7.86
CA ARG A 75 -8.58 13.51 -8.38
C ARG A 75 -8.20 14.67 -9.29
N ASP A 76 -9.06 14.90 -10.29
CA ASP A 76 -8.97 16.05 -11.18
C ASP A 76 -9.43 17.36 -10.50
N GLU A 77 -9.38 18.46 -11.23
CA GLU A 77 -9.85 19.79 -10.80
C GLU A 77 -11.35 19.85 -10.45
N HIS A 78 -12.15 18.91 -10.98
CA HIS A 78 -13.56 18.76 -10.70
C HIS A 78 -13.85 17.76 -9.57
N ASN A 79 -12.80 17.38 -8.80
CA ASN A 79 -12.90 16.44 -7.68
C ASN A 79 -13.34 15.01 -8.09
N ARG A 80 -13.19 14.63 -9.37
CA ARG A 80 -13.45 13.29 -9.90
C ARG A 80 -12.16 12.49 -9.95
N ILE A 81 -12.26 11.18 -9.82
CA ILE A 81 -11.09 10.30 -9.94
C ILE A 81 -10.46 10.44 -11.33
N ASP A 82 -9.18 10.75 -11.36
CA ASP A 82 -8.38 10.83 -12.57
C ASP A 82 -7.52 9.57 -12.73
N GLN A 83 -7.80 8.78 -13.76
CA GLN A 83 -7.06 7.56 -14.05
C GLN A 83 -5.57 7.82 -14.32
N ARG A 84 -5.22 8.96 -14.89
CA ARG A 84 -3.81 9.35 -15.15
C ARG A 84 -3.00 9.45 -13.86
N SER A 85 -3.66 9.82 -12.77
CA SER A 85 -3.01 9.87 -11.46
C SER A 85 -2.65 8.48 -10.94
N PHE A 86 -3.40 7.45 -11.32
CA PHE A 86 -3.03 6.06 -11.03
C PHE A 86 -1.84 5.60 -11.88
N ASP A 87 -1.76 6.03 -13.15
CA ASP A 87 -0.59 5.77 -14.00
C ASP A 87 0.66 6.39 -13.38
N THR A 88 0.57 7.64 -12.89
CA THR A 88 1.66 8.30 -12.15
C THR A 88 2.07 7.53 -10.91
N LEU A 89 1.10 6.96 -10.17
CA LEU A 89 1.40 6.10 -9.02
C LEU A 89 2.16 4.84 -9.44
N MET A 90 1.75 4.20 -10.54
CA MET A 90 2.41 3.02 -11.10
C MET A 90 3.83 3.33 -11.58
N GLU A 91 4.03 4.46 -12.27
CA GLU A 91 5.35 4.94 -12.69
C GLU A 91 6.30 5.11 -11.51
N ARG A 92 5.83 5.68 -10.40
CA ARG A 92 6.63 5.81 -9.17
C ARG A 92 7.07 4.45 -8.63
N PHE A 93 6.18 3.44 -8.62
CA PHE A 93 6.56 2.09 -8.17
C PHE A 93 7.61 1.43 -9.06
N LEU A 94 7.71 1.86 -10.31
CA LEU A 94 8.65 1.31 -11.29
C LEU A 94 9.98 2.09 -11.37
N SER A 95 10.00 3.35 -10.94
CA SER A 95 11.13 4.25 -11.12
C SER A 95 12.31 3.98 -10.20
N GLU A 96 12.11 3.33 -9.06
CA GLU A 96 13.14 3.15 -8.03
C GLU A 96 13.33 1.66 -7.69
N ASP A 97 14.49 1.13 -8.04
CA ASP A 97 14.85 -0.24 -7.67
C ASP A 97 15.26 -0.31 -6.19
N GLY A 98 14.80 -1.36 -5.52
CA GLY A 98 15.12 -1.60 -4.11
C GLY A 98 14.31 -0.76 -3.10
N ALA A 99 13.56 0.24 -3.54
CA ALA A 99 12.75 1.06 -2.64
C ALA A 99 11.56 0.29 -2.03
N THR A 100 11.18 0.69 -0.84
CA THR A 100 9.96 0.23 -0.15
C THR A 100 8.94 1.34 -0.17
N PHE A 101 7.89 1.18 -0.96
CA PHE A 101 6.79 2.13 -1.04
C PHE A 101 5.73 1.81 0.01
N VAL A 102 5.32 2.80 0.78
CA VAL A 102 4.20 2.71 1.72
C VAL A 102 3.16 3.74 1.32
N VAL A 103 2.00 3.26 0.89
CA VAL A 103 0.92 4.11 0.36
C VAL A 103 -0.25 4.12 1.33
N ASP A 104 -0.59 5.30 1.82
CA ASP A 104 -1.82 5.54 2.59
C ASP A 104 -2.93 5.98 1.65
N ASN A 105 -3.98 5.16 1.56
CA ASN A 105 -5.08 5.41 0.65
C ASN A 105 -6.34 5.84 1.38
N GLY A 106 -6.97 6.91 0.90
CA GLY A 106 -8.24 7.39 1.41
C GLY A 106 -9.39 6.40 1.20
N ALA A 107 -10.38 6.41 2.09
CA ALA A 107 -11.53 5.54 1.98
C ALA A 107 -12.31 5.76 0.66
N SER A 108 -12.41 6.99 0.21
CA SER A 108 -13.14 7.36 -1.03
C SER A 108 -12.41 6.97 -2.31
N THR A 109 -11.09 6.79 -2.26
CA THR A 109 -10.27 6.38 -3.41
C THR A 109 -10.01 4.86 -3.45
N PHE A 110 -10.45 4.12 -2.42
CA PHE A 110 -10.25 2.68 -2.33
C PHE A 110 -10.82 1.91 -3.52
N LEU A 111 -12.12 2.02 -3.78
CA LEU A 111 -12.77 1.27 -4.86
C LEU A 111 -12.23 1.68 -6.25
N PRO A 112 -12.10 2.98 -6.57
CA PRO A 112 -11.51 3.40 -7.85
C PRO A 112 -10.10 2.85 -8.07
N LEU A 113 -9.20 2.98 -7.07
CA LEU A 113 -7.85 2.43 -7.18
C LEU A 113 -7.87 0.90 -7.35
N TRP A 114 -8.72 0.22 -6.59
CA TRP A 114 -8.84 -1.23 -6.68
C TRP A 114 -9.33 -1.70 -8.06
N HIS A 115 -10.34 -1.01 -8.63
CA HIS A 115 -10.80 -1.29 -10.00
C HIS A 115 -9.68 -1.10 -11.03
N TYR A 116 -8.99 0.04 -10.95
CA TYR A 116 -7.87 0.31 -11.84
C TYR A 116 -6.81 -0.79 -11.77
N LEU A 117 -6.42 -1.22 -10.56
CA LEU A 117 -5.40 -2.27 -10.37
C LEU A 117 -5.82 -3.61 -10.98
N LEU A 118 -7.13 -3.94 -10.95
CA LEU A 118 -7.66 -5.18 -11.54
C LEU A 118 -7.84 -5.08 -13.06
N GLU A 119 -8.50 -4.03 -13.54
CA GLU A 119 -8.84 -3.86 -14.95
C GLU A 119 -7.60 -3.74 -15.85
N ASN A 120 -6.55 -3.13 -15.34
CA ASN A 120 -5.28 -2.95 -16.04
C ASN A 120 -4.25 -4.07 -15.74
N ASN A 121 -4.62 -5.12 -15.01
CA ASN A 121 -3.70 -6.17 -14.54
C ASN A 121 -2.43 -5.60 -13.87
N ALA A 122 -2.56 -4.44 -13.22
CA ALA A 122 -1.44 -3.66 -12.71
C ALA A 122 -0.64 -4.41 -11.63
N LEU A 123 -1.31 -5.24 -10.81
CA LEU A 123 -0.64 -6.04 -9.79
C LEU A 123 0.28 -7.11 -10.40
N ASP A 124 -0.16 -7.76 -11.48
CA ASP A 124 0.65 -8.78 -12.15
C ASP A 124 1.76 -8.13 -12.99
N TYR A 125 1.49 -6.98 -13.59
CA TYR A 125 2.52 -6.19 -14.25
C TYR A 125 3.64 -5.78 -13.27
N LEU A 126 3.32 -5.24 -12.10
CA LEU A 126 4.31 -4.91 -11.07
C LEU A 126 5.15 -6.13 -10.65
N ARG A 127 4.50 -7.29 -10.49
CA ARG A 127 5.21 -8.53 -10.15
C ARG A 127 6.17 -8.98 -11.25
N GLN A 128 5.76 -8.89 -12.52
CA GLN A 128 6.61 -9.18 -13.68
C GLN A 128 7.83 -8.24 -13.73
N GLN A 129 7.66 -6.99 -13.29
CA GLN A 129 8.74 -6.02 -13.15
C GLN A 129 9.56 -6.20 -11.84
N GLY A 130 9.43 -7.35 -11.18
CA GLY A 130 10.21 -7.68 -10.00
C GLY A 130 9.74 -7.01 -8.70
N ARG A 131 8.58 -6.34 -8.69
CA ARG A 131 8.03 -5.69 -7.49
C ARG A 131 7.22 -6.67 -6.66
N ARG A 132 7.37 -6.68 -5.35
CA ARG A 132 6.47 -7.39 -4.45
C ARG A 132 5.37 -6.45 -3.99
N VAL A 133 4.13 -6.84 -4.18
CA VAL A 133 2.97 -6.01 -3.78
C VAL A 133 2.23 -6.66 -2.61
N TYR A 134 2.07 -5.90 -1.55
CA TYR A 134 1.35 -6.25 -0.34
C TYR A 134 0.15 -5.32 -0.16
N VAL A 135 -1.01 -5.89 0.08
CA VAL A 135 -2.21 -5.14 0.40
C VAL A 135 -2.56 -5.36 1.86
N HIS A 136 -2.54 -4.29 2.63
CA HIS A 136 -2.91 -4.26 4.04
C HIS A 136 -4.35 -3.76 4.16
N THR A 137 -5.20 -4.52 4.81
CA THR A 137 -6.56 -4.08 5.13
C THR A 137 -6.78 -4.12 6.63
N VAL A 138 -7.48 -3.11 7.14
CA VAL A 138 -7.76 -2.99 8.58
C VAL A 138 -9.14 -3.54 8.85
N ILE A 139 -9.24 -4.49 9.76
CA ILE A 139 -10.50 -5.00 10.30
C ILE A 139 -10.58 -4.55 11.75
N THR A 140 -11.65 -3.85 12.10
CA THR A 140 -11.88 -3.34 13.45
C THR A 140 -13.06 -4.05 14.09
N GLY A 141 -13.05 -4.15 15.41
CA GLY A 141 -14.20 -4.60 16.18
C GLY A 141 -15.31 -3.54 16.32
N GLY A 142 -16.36 -3.87 17.06
CA GLY A 142 -17.46 -2.94 17.36
C GLY A 142 -18.31 -2.58 16.14
N GLN A 143 -18.78 -1.34 16.08
CA GLN A 143 -19.71 -0.88 15.04
C GLN A 143 -19.14 -0.97 13.61
N ALA A 144 -17.84 -0.84 13.43
CA ALA A 144 -17.22 -0.89 12.12
C ALA A 144 -16.84 -2.29 11.64
N LEU A 145 -17.08 -3.35 12.43
CA LEU A 145 -16.70 -4.72 12.08
C LEU A 145 -17.32 -5.17 10.76
N ILE A 146 -18.63 -5.00 10.61
CA ILE A 146 -19.37 -5.43 9.41
C ILE A 146 -18.88 -4.68 8.17
N ASP A 147 -18.70 -3.37 8.28
CA ASP A 147 -18.23 -2.53 7.17
C ASP A 147 -16.81 -2.92 6.73
N THR A 148 -15.93 -3.20 7.68
CA THR A 148 -14.55 -3.58 7.38
C THR A 148 -14.45 -5.00 6.81
N LEU A 149 -15.28 -5.93 7.26
CA LEU A 149 -15.39 -7.28 6.68
C LEU A 149 -15.98 -7.23 5.27
N ASN A 150 -17.01 -6.41 5.03
CA ASN A 150 -17.59 -6.23 3.70
C ASN A 150 -16.57 -5.63 2.72
N GLY A 151 -15.75 -4.67 3.16
CA GLY A 151 -14.62 -4.16 2.40
C GLY A 151 -13.67 -5.28 1.98
N LEU A 152 -13.27 -6.16 2.89
CA LEU A 152 -12.40 -7.29 2.61
C LEU A 152 -13.04 -8.32 1.66
N THR A 153 -14.31 -8.65 1.85
CA THR A 153 -15.01 -9.65 1.01
C THR A 153 -15.25 -9.14 -0.40
N SER A 154 -15.57 -7.87 -0.58
CA SER A 154 -15.71 -7.25 -1.91
C SER A 154 -14.41 -7.31 -2.70
N TRP A 155 -13.28 -7.10 -2.00
CA TRP A 155 -11.93 -7.23 -2.54
C TRP A 155 -11.63 -8.67 -3.03
N ARG A 156 -11.93 -9.70 -2.22
CA ARG A 156 -11.68 -11.11 -2.57
C ARG A 156 -12.54 -11.61 -3.73
N ARG A 157 -13.80 -11.21 -3.80
CA ARG A 157 -14.73 -11.61 -4.88
C ARG A 157 -14.27 -11.09 -6.24
N ARG A 158 -13.82 -9.84 -6.31
CA ARG A 158 -13.39 -9.21 -7.56
C ARG A 158 -12.08 -9.79 -8.10
N ARG A 159 -11.16 -10.18 -7.22
CA ARG A 159 -9.91 -10.86 -7.64
C ARG A 159 -10.18 -12.21 -8.30
N ARG A 160 -11.23 -12.93 -7.90
CA ARG A 160 -11.60 -14.23 -8.48
C ARG A 160 -12.33 -14.11 -9.83
N GLY A 161 -12.98 -12.99 -10.12
CA GLY A 161 -13.69 -12.76 -11.36
C GLY A 161 -12.81 -12.35 -12.55
N VAL A 162 -11.55 -11.98 -12.30
CA VAL A 162 -10.59 -11.57 -13.36
C VAL A 162 -9.73 -12.74 -13.85
N THR A 163 -9.78 -13.89 -13.19
CA THR A 163 -9.02 -15.10 -13.55
C THR A 163 -9.83 -16.12 -14.36
N SER A 164 -10.89 -15.69 -15.06
CA SER A 164 -11.72 -16.55 -15.93
C SER A 164 -11.50 -16.18 -17.38
#